data_88b900fb6f94d06e0a57f0402770ced0
#
_entry.id   88b900fb6f94d06e0a57f0402770ced0
#
_cell.length_a   1.000
_cell.length_b   1.000
_cell.length_c   1.000
_cell.angle_alpha   90.00
_cell.angle_beta   90.00
_cell.angle_gamma   90.00
#
_symmetry.space_group_name_H-M   'P 1'
#
loop_
_entity.id
_entity.type
_entity.pdbx_description
1 polymer ?
#
loop_
_entity_poly.entity_id
_entity_poly.type
_entity_poly.pdbx_seq_one_letter_code
_entity_poly.pdbx_strand_id
1 'polypeptide(L)'
;DVDNLYREDTFTDNKVGTLRRIVPVTLEGDVDENRPVQFVGSTQVLTAAGPLPLSFEIEADTLGEAAEKFGDAAKQAFENTMEELKEMQRQQASQIVVPKGGMDPMGGMGGGGNIQMP
;
A
#
# COMPACT_ATOMS: atom_id res chain seq x y z
N ASP A 1 -20.92 11.56 1.30
CA ASP A 1 -20.84 12.64 2.30
C ASP A 1 -20.73 13.98 1.59
N VAL A 2 -21.80 14.75 1.66
CA VAL A 2 -21.90 15.99 0.89
C VAL A 2 -20.94 17.08 1.39
N ASP A 3 -20.41 16.93 2.59
CA ASP A 3 -19.47 17.90 3.13
C ASP A 3 -18.02 17.59 2.72
N ASN A 4 -17.79 16.48 2.05
CA ASN A 4 -16.46 16.03 1.67
C ASN A 4 -16.43 15.58 0.21
N LEU A 5 -16.91 16.43 -0.68
CA LEU A 5 -16.89 16.15 -2.10
C LEU A 5 -15.53 16.49 -2.71
N TYR A 6 -15.12 15.69 -3.68
CA TYR A 6 -13.85 15.87 -4.40
C TYR A 6 -14.07 15.66 -5.89
N ARG A 7 -13.31 16.41 -6.68
CA ARG A 7 -13.17 16.12 -8.11
C ARG A 7 -11.84 15.42 -8.31
N GLU A 8 -11.84 14.34 -9.09
CA GLU A 8 -10.62 13.60 -9.39
C GLU A 8 -10.24 13.82 -10.86
N ASP A 9 -9.02 14.27 -11.07
CA ASP A 9 -8.44 14.36 -12.41
C ASP A 9 -7.36 13.29 -12.53
N THR A 10 -7.40 12.52 -13.61
CA THR A 10 -6.48 11.41 -13.82
C THR A 10 -5.53 11.73 -14.98
N PHE A 11 -4.23 11.58 -14.73
CA PHE A 11 -3.19 11.84 -15.71
C PHE A 11 -2.32 10.60 -15.86
N THR A 12 -1.95 10.24 -17.07
CA THR A 12 -1.11 9.07 -17.31
C THR A 12 -0.24 9.31 -18.55
N ASP A 13 0.96 8.74 -18.54
CA ASP A 13 1.82 8.74 -19.72
C ASP A 13 1.66 7.44 -20.50
N ASN A 14 0.74 6.57 -20.06
CA ASN A 14 0.47 5.25 -20.67
C ASN A 14 1.67 4.30 -20.62
N LYS A 15 2.62 4.56 -19.74
CA LYS A 15 3.84 3.73 -19.63
C LYS A 15 4.13 3.30 -18.21
N VAL A 16 4.35 4.27 -17.32
CA VAL A 16 4.86 3.99 -15.98
C VAL A 16 3.73 3.87 -14.98
N GLY A 17 2.75 4.75 -15.05
CA GLY A 17 1.69 4.73 -14.07
C GLY A 17 0.69 5.85 -14.26
N THR A 18 -0.07 6.09 -13.21
CA THR A 18 -1.17 7.03 -13.21
C THR A 18 -1.02 7.98 -12.04
N LEU A 19 -1.31 9.26 -12.29
CA LEU A 19 -1.29 10.29 -11.27
C LEU A 19 -2.68 10.88 -11.17
N ARG A 20 -3.26 10.89 -9.98
CA ARG A 20 -4.57 11.48 -9.75
C ARG A 20 -4.42 12.73 -8.90
N ARG A 21 -5.10 13.79 -9.32
CA ARG A 21 -5.20 15.01 -8.54
C ARG A 21 -6.60 15.04 -7.92
N ILE A 22 -6.64 15.10 -6.60
CA ILE A 22 -7.89 15.06 -5.85
C ILE A 22 -8.15 16.46 -5.33
N VAL A 23 -9.13 17.14 -5.93
CA VAL A 23 -9.42 18.53 -5.65
C VAL A 23 -10.70 18.63 -4.83
N PRO A 24 -10.64 19.15 -3.60
CA PRO A 24 -11.85 19.34 -2.82
C PRO A 24 -12.75 20.38 -3.47
N VAL A 25 -14.05 20.09 -3.49
CA VAL A 25 -15.01 20.99 -4.12
C VAL A 25 -16.20 21.23 -3.19
N THR A 26 -16.88 22.35 -3.43
CA THR A 26 -18.10 22.70 -2.72
C THR A 26 -19.29 21.95 -3.33
N LEU A 27 -20.45 22.08 -2.70
CA LEU A 27 -21.67 21.48 -3.23
C LEU A 27 -22.02 22.00 -4.64
N GLU A 28 -21.57 23.18 -4.98
CA GLU A 28 -21.79 23.76 -6.32
C GLU A 28 -20.77 23.29 -7.34
N GLY A 29 -19.76 22.53 -6.90
CA GLY A 29 -18.72 22.05 -7.79
C GLY A 29 -17.52 22.99 -7.92
N ASP A 30 -17.50 24.07 -7.20
CA ASP A 30 -16.35 25.00 -7.21
C ASP A 30 -15.26 24.50 -6.30
N VAL A 31 -14.01 24.88 -6.58
CA VAL A 31 -12.88 24.50 -5.75
C VAL A 31 -13.08 25.03 -4.32
N ASP A 32 -12.91 24.16 -3.35
CA ASP A 32 -12.98 24.53 -1.94
C ASP A 32 -11.55 24.82 -1.46
N GLU A 33 -11.24 26.11 -1.31
CA GLU A 33 -9.88 26.53 -0.96
C GLU A 33 -9.54 26.31 0.51
N ASN A 34 -10.50 25.88 1.31
CA ASN A 34 -10.27 25.60 2.73
C ASN A 34 -9.72 24.20 2.97
N ARG A 35 -9.67 23.35 1.94
CA ARG A 35 -9.12 22.00 2.04
C ARG A 35 -8.03 21.83 1.00
N PRO A 36 -6.98 21.06 1.33
CA PRO A 36 -5.83 20.94 0.40
C PRO A 36 -6.12 20.03 -0.77
N VAL A 37 -5.47 20.33 -1.88
CA VAL A 37 -5.41 19.42 -3.05
C VAL A 37 -4.44 18.31 -2.71
N GLN A 38 -4.80 17.08 -3.09
CA GLN A 38 -3.97 15.90 -2.85
C GLN A 38 -3.56 15.27 -4.16
N PHE A 39 -2.40 14.64 -4.18
CA PHE A 39 -1.91 13.89 -5.32
C PHE A 39 -1.67 12.45 -4.92
N VAL A 40 -2.15 11.51 -5.73
CA VAL A 40 -2.00 10.09 -5.47
C VAL A 40 -1.45 9.43 -6.72
N GLY A 41 -0.33 8.74 -6.57
CA GLY A 41 0.28 7.99 -7.66
C GLY A 41 -0.09 6.52 -7.58
N SER A 42 -0.18 5.88 -8.74
CA SER A 42 -0.44 4.43 -8.84
C SER A 42 0.44 3.84 -9.92
N THR A 43 1.04 2.69 -9.64
CA THR A 43 1.87 1.99 -10.60
C THR A 43 1.88 0.50 -10.27
N GLN A 44 2.46 -0.30 -11.15
CA GLN A 44 2.69 -1.72 -10.90
C GLN A 44 4.17 -2.02 -11.00
N VAL A 45 4.65 -2.84 -10.08
CA VAL A 45 6.03 -3.33 -10.10
C VAL A 45 5.98 -4.82 -10.31
N LEU A 46 6.79 -5.32 -11.26
CA LEU A 46 6.88 -6.76 -11.51
C LEU A 46 7.84 -7.35 -10.49
N THR A 47 7.36 -8.35 -9.76
CA THR A 47 8.16 -9.06 -8.77
C THR A 47 8.19 -10.54 -9.12
N ALA A 48 9.05 -11.30 -8.43
CA ALA A 48 9.12 -12.75 -8.62
C ALA A 48 7.78 -13.43 -8.33
N ALA A 49 6.96 -12.83 -7.47
CA ALA A 49 5.64 -13.35 -7.13
C ALA A 49 4.53 -12.80 -8.03
N GLY A 50 4.87 -11.99 -9.05
CA GLY A 50 3.90 -11.40 -9.97
C GLY A 50 3.82 -9.90 -9.83
N PRO A 51 2.84 -9.26 -10.53
CA PRO A 51 2.68 -7.82 -10.45
C PRO A 51 2.26 -7.37 -9.06
N LEU A 52 2.91 -6.33 -8.58
CA LEU A 52 2.57 -5.72 -7.29
C LEU A 52 2.04 -4.31 -7.55
N PRO A 53 0.74 -4.07 -7.32
CA PRO A 53 0.21 -2.72 -7.48
C PRO A 53 0.60 -1.86 -6.29
N LEU A 54 1.00 -0.63 -6.58
CA LEU A 54 1.35 0.36 -5.57
C LEU A 54 0.47 1.58 -5.72
N SER A 55 0.03 2.13 -4.59
CA SER A 55 -0.71 3.38 -4.55
C SER A 55 -0.11 4.20 -3.41
N PHE A 56 0.18 5.47 -3.66
CA PHE A 56 0.93 6.27 -2.69
C PHE A 56 0.58 7.75 -2.83
N GLU A 57 0.62 8.46 -1.71
CA GLU A 57 0.45 9.89 -1.71
C GLU A 57 1.74 10.59 -2.12
N ILE A 58 1.61 11.72 -2.80
CA ILE A 58 2.73 12.53 -3.20
C ILE A 58 2.50 13.94 -2.65
N GLU A 59 3.42 14.43 -1.84
CA GLU A 59 3.33 15.78 -1.31
C GLU A 59 3.81 16.77 -2.34
N ALA A 60 2.89 17.57 -2.87
CA ALA A 60 3.19 18.52 -3.93
C ALA A 60 2.13 19.61 -3.94
N ASP A 61 2.51 20.78 -4.41
CA ASP A 61 1.59 21.90 -4.55
C ASP A 61 1.03 22.00 -5.98
N THR A 62 1.71 21.42 -6.94
CA THR A 62 1.30 21.49 -8.34
C THR A 62 1.41 20.12 -8.99
N LEU A 63 0.70 19.95 -10.10
CA LEU A 63 0.77 18.72 -10.89
C LEU A 63 2.20 18.46 -11.38
N GLY A 64 2.89 19.50 -11.83
CA GLY A 64 4.27 19.35 -12.29
C GLY A 64 5.19 18.84 -11.21
N GLU A 65 5.06 19.39 -10.01
CA GLU A 65 5.85 18.93 -8.87
C GLU A 65 5.54 17.49 -8.51
N ALA A 66 4.25 17.12 -8.53
CA ALA A 66 3.85 15.75 -8.25
C ALA A 66 4.41 14.78 -9.28
N ALA A 67 4.41 15.18 -10.56
CA ALA A 67 4.95 14.35 -11.61
C ALA A 67 6.45 14.14 -11.45
N GLU A 68 7.17 15.18 -11.05
CA GLU A 68 8.61 15.09 -10.81
C GLU A 68 8.94 14.18 -9.62
N LYS A 69 8.09 14.20 -8.61
CA LYS A 69 8.29 13.39 -7.40
C LYS A 69 7.77 11.96 -7.53
N PHE A 70 7.07 11.66 -8.60
CA PHE A 70 6.41 10.37 -8.78
C PHE A 70 7.38 9.20 -8.63
N GLY A 71 8.51 9.26 -9.31
CA GLY A 71 9.49 8.18 -9.29
C GLY A 71 10.03 7.89 -7.90
N ASP A 72 10.41 8.94 -7.17
CA ASP A 72 10.92 8.78 -5.81
C ASP A 72 9.84 8.28 -4.86
N ALA A 73 8.61 8.78 -5.01
CA ALA A 73 7.50 8.34 -4.18
C ALA A 73 7.16 6.87 -4.43
N ALA A 74 7.20 6.44 -5.68
CA ALA A 74 6.96 5.05 -6.03
C ALA A 74 8.04 4.15 -5.43
N LYS A 75 9.30 4.57 -5.51
CA LYS A 75 10.40 3.82 -4.93
C LYS A 75 10.25 3.69 -3.43
N GLN A 76 9.89 4.77 -2.76
CA GLN A 76 9.68 4.75 -1.31
C GLN A 76 8.52 3.84 -0.95
N ALA A 77 7.43 3.88 -1.71
CA ALA A 77 6.28 3.02 -1.47
C ALA A 77 6.66 1.55 -1.64
N PHE A 78 7.46 1.25 -2.65
CA PHE A 78 7.94 -0.11 -2.87
C PHE A 78 8.77 -0.60 -1.70
N GLU A 79 9.71 0.23 -1.24
CA GLU A 79 10.56 -0.13 -0.10
C GLU A 79 9.75 -0.35 1.16
N ASN A 80 8.75 0.52 1.40
CA ASN A 80 7.88 0.37 2.56
C ASN A 80 7.06 -0.92 2.48
N THR A 81 6.56 -1.26 1.30
CA THR A 81 5.79 -2.48 1.10
C THR A 81 6.65 -3.72 1.33
N MET A 82 7.88 -3.71 0.84
CA MET A 82 8.80 -4.83 1.05
C MET A 82 9.12 -5.00 2.53
N GLU A 83 9.28 -3.89 3.24
CA GLU A 83 9.55 -3.92 4.66
C GLU A 83 8.38 -4.51 5.44
N GLU A 84 7.15 -4.11 5.07
CA GLU A 84 5.95 -4.66 5.69
C GLU A 84 5.81 -6.15 5.44
N LEU A 85 6.11 -6.60 4.23
CA LEU A 85 6.05 -8.03 3.91
C LEU A 85 7.05 -8.83 4.74
N LYS A 86 8.26 -8.31 4.91
CA LYS A 86 9.26 -8.95 5.75
C LYS A 86 8.79 -9.06 7.19
N GLU A 87 8.17 -8.01 7.70
CA GLU A 87 7.66 -7.99 9.06
C GLU A 87 6.57 -9.03 9.24
N MET A 88 5.66 -9.12 8.28
CA MET A 88 4.59 -10.12 8.32
C MET A 88 5.14 -11.54 8.31
N GLN A 89 6.16 -11.79 7.49
CA GLN A 89 6.79 -13.09 7.44
C GLN A 89 7.44 -13.47 8.77
N ARG A 90 8.08 -12.49 9.41
CA ARG A 90 8.67 -12.72 10.73
C ARG A 90 7.62 -13.06 11.77
N GLN A 91 6.50 -12.36 11.75
CA GLN A 91 5.41 -12.63 12.70
C GLN A 91 4.82 -14.01 12.48
N GLN A 92 4.62 -14.40 11.22
CA GLN A 92 4.11 -15.72 10.90
C GLN A 92 5.07 -16.82 11.35
N ALA A 93 6.36 -16.62 11.13
CA ALA A 93 7.37 -17.58 11.57
C ALA A 93 7.37 -17.72 13.10
N SER A 94 7.21 -16.60 13.82
CA SER A 94 7.13 -16.63 15.26
C SER A 94 5.91 -17.40 15.76
N GLN A 95 4.78 -17.24 15.09
CA GLN A 95 3.56 -17.95 15.45
C GLN A 95 3.66 -19.44 15.19
N ILE A 96 4.36 -19.84 14.13
CA ILE A 96 4.51 -21.24 13.78
C ILE A 96 5.41 -21.97 14.75
N VAL A 97 6.35 -21.29 15.35
CA VAL A 97 7.35 -21.91 16.25
C VAL A 97 6.76 -22.31 17.58
N VAL A 98 5.57 -21.97 17.89
CA VAL A 98 4.97 -22.27 19.20
C VAL A 98 4.56 -23.73 19.31
N PRO A 99 4.92 -24.68 19.10
CA PRO A 99 4.53 -26.06 19.38
C PRO A 99 5.44 -26.73 20.37
N LYS A 100 5.68 -26.55 20.70
CA LYS A 100 6.11 -27.29 21.28
C LYS A 100 6.07 -27.80 21.83
N GLY A 101 5.57 -27.52 21.63
CA GLY A 101 5.41 -28.00 22.12
C GLY A 101 5.16 -28.18 22.07
N GLY A 102 5.39 -27.92 22.34
CA GLY A 102 4.91 -28.28 22.41
C GLY A 102 4.62 -28.20 21.85
N MET A 103 4.54 -28.16 21.74
CA MET A 103 4.14 -28.60 21.32
C MET A 103 3.97 -28.80 20.67
N ASP A 104 3.69 -28.36 20.66
CA ASP A 104 3.45 -29.13 20.18
C ASP A 104 3.35 -29.17 19.65
N PRO A 105 3.33 -29.01 19.55
CA PRO A 105 3.05 -29.59 19.03
C PRO A 105 3.14 -29.72 18.65
N MET A 106 2.78 -29.43 18.44
CA MET A 106 2.54 -30.26 18.03
C MET A 106 2.98 -30.48 18.03
N GLY A 107 3.00 -29.81 18.34
CA GLY A 107 2.87 -30.76 18.43
C GLY A 107 3.11 -30.67 18.41
N GLY A 108 3.19 -30.31 18.59
CA GLY A 108 2.90 -31.19 18.60
C GLY A 108 3.12 -31.10 18.42
N MET A 109 2.88 -30.91 18.36
CA MET A 109 2.70 -31.72 18.15
C MET A 109 3.07 -32.10 18.04
N GLY A 110 2.99 -31.34 18.23
CA GLY A 110 2.76 -32.42 18.28
C GLY A 110 2.95 -32.50 18.23
N GLY A 111 2.96 -32.29 18.33
CA GLY A 111 2.68 -33.27 18.30
C GLY A 111 2.77 -33.19 18.17
N GLY A 112 2.80 -32.94 18.13
CA GLY A 112 2.40 -33.79 18.00
C GLY A 112 2.40 -33.56 17.74
N GLY A 113 2.44 -33.21 17.56
CA GLY A 113 1.91 -33.91 17.39
C GLY A 113 1.94 -33.72 17.04
N ASN A 114 1.61 -33.53 16.88
CA ASN A 114 1.43 -34.19 16.64
C ASN A 114 1.45 -34.15 16.21
N ILE A 115 1.20 -33.97 16.05
CA ILE A 115 0.95 -34.54 15.94
C ILE A 115 1.02 -34.51 15.64
N GLN A 116 0.66 -34.14 15.54
CA GLN A 116 0.54 -34.65 15.52
C GLN A 116 0.59 -34.84 15.07
N MET A 117 0.32 -34.41 15.00
CA MET A 117 0.17 -35.12 14.85
C MET A 117 0.37 -35.36 14.76
N PRO A 118 -0.11 -35.28 14.70
CA PRO A 118 -0.29 -36.01 14.80
C PRO A 118 0.02 -36.03 15.15
#